data_0883f4304200b339c700b6316eea0a5e
#
_entry.id   0883f4304200b339c700b6316eea0a5e
#
_cell.length_a   1.000
_cell.length_b   1.000
_cell.length_c   1.000
_cell.angle_alpha   90.00
_cell.angle_beta   90.00
_cell.angle_gamma   90.00
#
_symmetry.space_group_name_H-M   'P 1'
#
loop_
_entity.id
_entity.type
_entity.pdbx_description
1 polymer ?
#
loop_
_entity_poly.entity_id
_entity_poly.type
_entity_poly.pdbx_seq_one_letter_code
_entity_poly.pdbx_strand_id
1 'polypeptide(L)'
;MEQQPKALARISHIETGVERTATTAVGENLAVLAPAAAAALNLLADAVRRGGADHDDIVQALKAAGVHEAFARVFDAASERVMDAADDPYDFDARLHADNLSGAAGDVRRAFQCL
;
A
#
# COMPACT_ATOMS: atom_id res chain seq x y z
N MET A 1 16.09 -9.85 -21.89
CA MET A 1 15.74 -9.71 -21.56
C MET A 1 15.41 -9.56 -21.03
N GLU A 2 15.31 -9.39 -21.16
CA GLU A 2 14.91 -9.14 -20.78
C GLU A 2 14.34 -9.27 -20.16
N GLN A 3 14.00 -9.62 -20.08
CA GLN A 3 13.34 -9.75 -19.67
C GLN A 3 13.01 -9.92 -18.87
N GLN A 4 13.02 -10.08 -18.60
CA GLN A 4 12.48 -10.13 -17.98
C GLN A 4 11.90 -10.13 -17.39
N PRO A 5 11.70 -10.64 -17.13
CA PRO A 5 10.87 -10.53 -16.73
C PRO A 5 10.31 -9.88 -16.58
N LYS A 6 10.41 -9.77 -16.75
CA LYS A 6 9.81 -8.83 -16.86
C LYS A 6 9.18 -8.33 -15.80
N ALA A 7 8.64 -8.95 -15.14
CA ALA A 7 7.94 -8.44 -14.14
C ALA A 7 8.78 -7.67 -13.25
N LEU A 8 9.78 -8.05 -12.87
CA LEU A 8 10.52 -7.35 -12.09
C LEU A 8 11.20 -6.33 -12.63
N ALA A 9 11.72 -6.49 -13.58
CA ALA A 9 12.45 -5.55 -14.17
C ALA A 9 11.73 -4.37 -14.38
N ARG A 10 10.56 -4.48 -14.71
CA ARG A 10 9.88 -3.47 -15.00
C ARG A 10 9.58 -2.66 -13.96
N ILE A 11 9.52 -3.06 -12.90
CA ILE A 11 9.25 -2.34 -11.92
C ILE A 11 10.12 -1.29 -11.87
N SER A 12 11.24 -1.46 -12.13
CA SER A 12 12.01 -0.47 -11.96
C SER A 12 12.12 0.40 -12.98
N HIS A 13 12.09 0.22 -14.00
CA HIS A 13 12.38 1.08 -14.86
C HIS A 13 11.46 1.54 -15.62
N ILE A 14 10.66 1.36 -15.69
CA ILE A 14 9.80 1.75 -16.40
C ILE A 14 9.87 3.01 -16.80
N GLU A 15 10.38 3.79 -16.80
CA GLU A 15 10.43 4.94 -17.09
C GLU A 15 10.52 5.52 -18.24
N THR A 16 10.59 5.29 -19.11
CA THR A 16 10.74 5.81 -20.23
C THR A 16 9.70 6.46 -20.61
N GLY A 17 9.27 7.05 -20.12
CA GLY A 17 8.52 7.65 -20.45
C GLY A 17 7.64 8.37 -21.00
N VAL A 18 6.88 8.32 -21.50
CA VAL A 18 5.99 8.95 -22.04
C VAL A 18 4.92 9.10 -21.12
N GLU A 19 4.27 10.15 -21.01
CA GLU A 19 3.22 10.38 -20.08
C GLU A 19 2.13 9.38 -20.16
N ARG A 20 1.71 9.07 -21.33
CA ARG A 20 0.70 8.10 -21.47
C ARG A 20 1.15 6.80 -20.94
N THR A 21 2.38 6.49 -21.20
CA THR A 21 2.94 5.27 -20.71
C THR A 21 3.02 5.29 -19.21
N ALA A 22 3.30 6.44 -18.63
CA ALA A 22 3.39 6.55 -17.18
C ALA A 22 2.03 6.24 -16.53
N THR A 23 0.94 6.71 -17.10
CA THR A 23 -0.37 6.43 -16.56
C THR A 23 -0.67 4.95 -16.62
N THR A 24 -0.35 4.31 -17.73
CA THR A 24 -0.54 2.88 -17.87
C THR A 24 0.35 2.13 -16.89
N ALA A 25 1.59 2.58 -16.72
CA ALA A 25 2.51 1.94 -15.81
C ALA A 25 2.01 2.00 -14.37
N VAL A 26 1.38 3.10 -13.98
CA VAL A 26 0.83 3.21 -12.63
C VAL A 26 -0.25 2.16 -12.42
N GLY A 27 -1.15 1.99 -13.38
CA GLY A 27 -2.19 0.98 -13.28
C GLY A 27 -1.62 -0.42 -13.23
N GLU A 28 -0.60 -0.68 -14.05
CA GLU A 28 0.05 -1.98 -14.05
C GLU A 28 0.78 -2.22 -12.74
N ASN A 29 1.41 -1.19 -12.18
CA ASN A 29 2.10 -1.34 -10.91
C ASN A 29 1.13 -1.69 -9.79
N LEU A 30 -0.03 -1.07 -9.76
CA LEU A 30 -1.01 -1.42 -8.75
C LEU A 30 -1.50 -2.86 -8.91
N ALA A 31 -1.68 -3.29 -10.16
CA ALA A 31 -2.13 -4.65 -10.43
C ALA A 31 -1.09 -5.70 -10.02
N VAL A 32 0.18 -5.32 -9.96
CA VAL A 32 1.24 -6.21 -9.54
C VAL A 32 1.50 -6.07 -8.04
N LEU A 33 1.53 -4.86 -7.54
CA LEU A 33 1.96 -4.61 -6.16
C LEU A 33 0.90 -5.00 -5.15
N ALA A 34 -0.37 -4.82 -5.46
CA ALA A 34 -1.40 -5.17 -4.50
C ALA A 34 -1.44 -6.68 -4.23
N PRO A 35 -1.42 -7.55 -5.27
CA PRO A 35 -1.34 -8.98 -5.01
C PRO A 35 -0.02 -9.38 -4.33
N ALA A 36 1.07 -8.70 -4.64
CA ALA A 36 2.36 -9.00 -4.02
C ALA A 36 2.31 -8.68 -2.52
N ALA A 37 1.70 -7.56 -2.16
CA ALA A 37 1.55 -7.20 -0.75
C ALA A 37 0.66 -8.21 -0.03
N ALA A 38 -0.43 -8.62 -0.65
CA ALA A 38 -1.32 -9.62 -0.06
C ALA A 38 -0.59 -10.94 0.12
N ALA A 39 0.20 -11.35 -0.87
CA ALA A 39 0.97 -12.59 -0.78
C ALA A 39 1.98 -12.54 0.36
N ALA A 40 2.68 -11.41 0.52
CA ALA A 40 3.64 -11.25 1.60
C ALA A 40 2.96 -11.33 2.97
N LEU A 41 1.79 -10.71 3.11
CA LEU A 41 1.05 -10.77 4.37
C LEU A 41 0.53 -12.16 4.65
N ASN A 42 0.12 -12.89 3.63
CA ASN A 42 -0.31 -14.29 3.79
C ASN A 42 0.84 -15.17 4.23
N LEU A 43 2.03 -14.95 3.67
CA LEU A 43 3.22 -15.68 4.09
C LEU A 43 3.56 -15.37 5.54
N LEU A 44 3.40 -14.11 5.93
CA LEU A 44 3.64 -13.70 7.31
C LEU A 44 2.65 -14.41 8.25
N ALA A 45 1.39 -14.46 7.87
CA ALA A 45 0.37 -15.14 8.67
C ALA A 45 0.72 -16.63 8.84
N ASP A 46 1.18 -17.27 7.75
CA ASP A 46 1.58 -18.66 7.82
C ASP A 46 2.80 -18.86 8.72
N ALA A 47 3.75 -17.94 8.65
CA ALA A 47 4.93 -18.01 9.51
C ALA A 47 4.55 -17.87 10.98
N VAL A 48 3.60 -16.99 11.27
CA VAL A 48 3.10 -16.82 12.65
C VAL A 48 2.44 -18.11 13.13
N ARG A 49 1.62 -18.73 12.29
CA ARG A 49 0.93 -19.98 12.69
C ARG A 49 1.90 -21.12 12.94
N ARG A 50 2.95 -21.21 12.14
CA ARG A 50 3.88 -22.33 12.26
C ARG A 50 5.03 -22.07 13.21
N GLY A 51 5.23 -20.82 13.59
CA GLY A 51 6.36 -20.46 14.44
C GLY A 51 6.06 -20.67 15.90
N GLY A 52 7.07 -20.52 16.72
CA GLY A 52 6.94 -20.64 18.16
C GLY A 52 6.99 -19.32 18.90
N ALA A 53 6.89 -18.20 18.20
CA ALA A 53 6.97 -16.90 18.84
C ALA A 53 5.69 -16.61 19.62
N ASP A 54 5.81 -15.96 20.75
CA ASP A 54 4.63 -15.60 21.51
C ASP A 54 4.05 -14.29 20.95
N HIS A 55 2.91 -13.87 21.47
CA HIS A 55 2.21 -12.73 20.91
C HIS A 55 2.98 -11.43 21.08
N ASP A 56 3.72 -11.27 22.14
CA ASP A 56 4.51 -10.04 22.33
C ASP A 56 5.61 -9.94 21.29
N ASP A 57 6.27 -11.04 21.01
CA ASP A 57 7.32 -11.07 19.99
C ASP A 57 6.75 -10.76 18.61
N ILE A 58 5.58 -11.31 18.32
CA ILE A 58 4.93 -11.08 17.05
C ILE A 58 4.57 -9.60 16.91
N VAL A 59 3.93 -9.02 17.92
CA VAL A 59 3.53 -7.63 17.89
C VAL A 59 4.76 -6.72 17.76
N GLN A 60 5.80 -7.01 18.52
CA GLN A 60 7.01 -6.20 18.46
C GLN A 60 7.67 -6.27 17.08
N ALA A 61 7.68 -7.45 16.47
CA ALA A 61 8.24 -7.61 15.14
C ALA A 61 7.46 -6.80 14.11
N LEU A 62 6.15 -6.82 14.19
CA LEU A 62 5.32 -6.07 13.27
C LEU A 62 5.52 -4.56 13.44
N LYS A 63 5.60 -4.10 14.68
CA LYS A 63 5.80 -2.69 14.95
C LYS A 63 7.19 -2.24 14.52
N ALA A 64 8.20 -3.02 14.83
CA ALA A 64 9.58 -2.67 14.47
C ALA A 64 9.77 -2.59 12.97
N ALA A 65 9.10 -3.46 12.23
CA ALA A 65 9.16 -3.45 10.78
C ALA A 65 8.30 -2.35 10.16
N GLY A 66 7.40 -1.75 10.93
CA GLY A 66 6.55 -0.69 10.42
C GLY A 66 5.46 -1.17 9.48
N VAL A 67 4.99 -2.41 9.68
CA VAL A 67 3.96 -2.99 8.79
C VAL A 67 2.70 -2.14 8.80
N HIS A 68 2.27 -1.73 9.99
CA HIS A 68 1.06 -0.92 10.13
C HIS A 68 1.22 0.44 9.46
N GLU A 69 2.40 1.04 9.62
CA GLU A 69 2.62 2.36 9.03
C GLU A 69 2.69 2.27 7.51
N ALA A 70 3.32 1.23 6.99
CA ALA A 70 3.37 1.02 5.55
C ALA A 70 1.97 0.86 4.97
N PHE A 71 1.12 0.11 5.66
CA PHE A 71 -0.25 -0.09 5.21
C PHE A 71 -1.05 1.22 5.29
N ALA A 72 -0.92 1.95 6.40
CA ALA A 72 -1.64 3.22 6.56
C ALA A 72 -1.25 4.22 5.49
N ARG A 73 0.02 4.23 5.07
CA ARG A 73 0.46 5.14 4.02
C ARG A 73 -0.20 4.90 2.68
N VAL A 74 -0.64 3.68 2.41
CA VAL A 74 -1.36 3.40 1.18
C VAL A 74 -2.67 4.19 1.18
N PHE A 75 -3.36 4.21 2.32
CA PHE A 75 -4.61 4.98 2.44
C PHE A 75 -4.35 6.48 2.41
N ASP A 76 -3.27 6.95 3.02
CA ASP A 76 -2.91 8.37 2.96
C ASP A 76 -2.64 8.78 1.52
N ALA A 77 -1.89 7.97 0.79
CA ALA A 77 -1.59 8.26 -0.60
C ALA A 77 -2.85 8.26 -1.45
N ALA A 78 -3.76 7.32 -1.19
CA ALA A 78 -5.03 7.28 -1.91
C ALA A 78 -5.86 8.53 -1.63
N SER A 79 -5.88 8.99 -0.38
CA SER A 79 -6.60 10.20 0.00
C SER A 79 -6.05 11.41 -0.75
N GLU A 80 -4.72 11.51 -0.82
CA GLU A 80 -4.07 12.61 -1.55
C GLU A 80 -4.41 12.56 -3.02
N ARG A 81 -4.42 11.37 -3.60
CA ARG A 81 -4.74 11.23 -5.02
C ARG A 81 -6.17 11.64 -5.34
N VAL A 82 -7.11 11.36 -4.44
CA VAL A 82 -8.49 11.78 -4.65
C VAL A 82 -8.57 13.30 -4.73
N MET A 83 -7.89 13.99 -3.82
CA MET A 83 -7.95 15.45 -3.81
C MET A 83 -7.16 16.05 -4.97
N ASP A 84 -6.03 15.44 -5.34
CA ASP A 84 -5.24 15.93 -6.47
C ASP A 84 -6.01 15.80 -7.79
N ALA A 85 -6.84 14.78 -7.89
CA ALA A 85 -7.61 14.54 -9.10
C ALA A 85 -8.90 15.36 -9.16
N ALA A 86 -9.29 15.96 -8.06
CA ALA A 86 -10.53 16.73 -8.03
C ALA A 86 -10.35 18.06 -8.75
N ASP A 87 -11.26 18.39 -9.64
CA ASP A 87 -11.22 19.67 -10.33
C ASP A 87 -11.50 20.81 -9.37
N ASP A 88 -12.39 20.57 -8.44
CA ASP A 88 -12.80 21.57 -7.47
C ASP A 88 -12.41 21.06 -6.08
N PRO A 89 -11.52 21.76 -5.36
CA PRO A 89 -11.11 21.30 -4.02
C PRO A 89 -12.25 21.34 -3.00
N TYR A 90 -13.37 21.96 -3.36
CA TYR A 90 -14.51 21.99 -2.47
C TYR A 90 -15.58 20.96 -2.86
N ASP A 91 -15.29 20.10 -3.83
CA ASP A 91 -16.23 19.07 -4.23
C ASP A 91 -16.53 18.15 -3.05
N PHE A 92 -17.79 18.05 -2.71
CA PHE A 92 -18.19 17.30 -1.51
C PHE A 92 -17.82 15.83 -1.60
N ASP A 93 -18.09 15.21 -2.75
CA ASP A 93 -17.83 13.78 -2.90
C ASP A 93 -16.33 13.47 -2.83
N ALA A 94 -15.50 14.29 -3.46
CA ALA A 94 -14.07 14.09 -3.41
C ALA A 94 -13.57 14.21 -1.97
N ARG A 95 -14.04 15.21 -1.25
CA ARG A 95 -13.62 15.40 0.14
C ARG A 95 -14.09 14.26 1.03
N LEU A 96 -15.29 13.77 0.78
CA LEU A 96 -15.82 12.65 1.55
C LEU A 96 -14.96 11.40 1.34
N HIS A 97 -14.62 11.10 0.10
CA HIS A 97 -13.78 9.95 -0.20
C HIS A 97 -12.38 10.11 0.41
N ALA A 98 -11.81 11.31 0.29
CA ALA A 98 -10.48 11.56 0.87
C ALA A 98 -10.51 11.42 2.38
N ASP A 99 -11.55 11.91 3.03
CA ASP A 99 -11.69 11.83 4.48
C ASP A 99 -11.85 10.37 4.92
N ASN A 100 -12.62 9.59 4.18
CA ASN A 100 -12.80 8.18 4.50
C ASN A 100 -11.48 7.41 4.40
N LEU A 101 -10.68 7.70 3.37
CA LEU A 101 -9.40 7.05 3.22
C LEU A 101 -8.41 7.47 4.31
N SER A 102 -8.38 8.75 4.60
CA SER A 102 -7.54 9.27 5.68
C SER A 102 -7.97 8.69 7.02
N GLY A 103 -9.28 8.54 7.22
CA GLY A 103 -9.81 7.91 8.42
C GLY A 103 -9.38 6.47 8.56
N ALA A 104 -9.35 5.74 7.45
CA ALA A 104 -8.89 4.35 7.46
C ALA A 104 -7.42 4.27 7.87
N ALA A 105 -6.59 5.18 7.37
CA ALA A 105 -5.19 5.23 7.78
C ALA A 105 -5.07 5.44 9.29
N GLY A 106 -5.86 6.37 9.83
CA GLY A 106 -5.88 6.63 11.26
C GLY A 106 -6.34 5.43 12.06
N ASP A 107 -7.31 4.70 11.54
CA ASP A 107 -7.82 3.49 12.22
C ASP A 107 -6.76 2.42 12.31
N VAL A 108 -6.00 2.21 11.24
CA VAL A 108 -4.91 1.24 11.24
C VAL A 108 -3.87 1.62 12.30
N ARG A 109 -3.49 2.89 12.35
CA ARG A 109 -2.52 3.35 13.31
C ARG A 109 -3.02 3.19 14.75
N ARG A 110 -4.28 3.52 14.97
CA ARG A 110 -4.86 3.38 16.31
C ARG A 110 -4.94 1.92 16.74
N ALA A 111 -5.29 1.04 15.81
CA ALA A 111 -5.38 -0.39 16.14
C ALA A 111 -4.04 -0.88 16.69
N PHE A 112 -2.93 -0.47 16.08
CA PHE A 112 -1.62 -0.90 16.54
C PHE A 112 -1.20 -0.23 17.85
N GLN A 113 -1.73 0.95 18.14
CA GLN A 113 -1.44 1.60 19.43
C GLN A 113 -2.07 0.83 20.58
N CYS A 114 -3.12 0.07 20.32
CA CYS A 114 -3.76 -0.71 21.36
C CYS A 114 -3.06 -2.04 21.62
N LEU A 115 -2.09 -2.39 20.81
CA LEU A 115 -1.34 -3.62 20.99
C LEU A 115 -0.08 -3.33 21.82
#